data_8376677c585ca330349845eb379e235f
#
_entry.id   8376677c585ca330349845eb379e235f
#
_cell.length_a   1.000
_cell.length_b   1.000
_cell.length_c   1.000
_cell.angle_alpha   90.00
_cell.angle_beta   90.00
_cell.angle_gamma   90.00
#
_symmetry.space_group_name_H-M   'P 1'
#
loop_
_entity.id
_entity.type
_entity.pdbx_description
1 polymer ?
#
loop_
_entity_poly.entity_id
_entity_poly.type
_entity_poly.pdbx_seq_one_letter_code
_entity_poly.pdbx_strand_id
1 'polypeptide(L)'
;DIFDKAEVWAARNTPEDKPTNLEHDESTIVGHITSNWPIMPNGNIIDENTPVEDLPEKFHILTGSVIYTGFTDPDLKSRTAQLINEIQSGNKYVSMECFFSGFDYGLIDKTTAQYKILPRNSETAFLTKHLRAYGGLGEHQNYKIGRVLRNITFSGKGFVSKPANPDSVIFTKDNINFDKQHIISKDEKNLTS
;
A
#
# COMPACT_ATOMS: atom_id res chain seq x y z
N ASP A 1 7.17 6.08 -7.42
CA ASP A 1 6.23 5.13 -8.05
C ASP A 1 4.82 5.69 -8.03
N ILE A 2 4.06 5.34 -9.06
CA ILE A 2 2.69 5.76 -9.27
C ILE A 2 1.82 4.50 -9.32
N PHE A 3 0.74 4.51 -8.55
CA PHE A 3 -0.22 3.43 -8.52
C PHE A 3 -1.46 3.82 -9.31
N ASP A 4 -1.68 3.12 -10.43
CA ASP A 4 -2.89 3.26 -11.23
C ASP A 4 -4.06 2.57 -10.53
N LYS A 5 -5.24 3.21 -10.51
CA LYS A 5 -6.39 2.69 -9.78
C LYS A 5 -6.84 1.31 -10.26
N ALA A 6 -6.76 1.02 -11.56
CA ALA A 6 -7.11 -0.28 -12.11
C ALA A 6 -6.15 -1.38 -11.62
N GLU A 7 -4.85 -1.08 -11.57
CA GLU A 7 -3.83 -2.01 -11.05
C GLU A 7 -4.02 -2.29 -9.56
N VAL A 8 -4.27 -1.24 -8.77
CA VAL A 8 -4.52 -1.40 -7.33
C VAL A 8 -5.81 -2.18 -7.07
N TRP A 9 -6.85 -1.91 -7.86
CA TRP A 9 -8.12 -2.64 -7.76
C TRP A 9 -7.94 -4.13 -8.05
N ALA A 10 -7.22 -4.46 -9.12
CA ALA A 10 -6.91 -5.85 -9.45
C ALA A 10 -6.10 -6.56 -8.35
N ALA A 11 -5.20 -5.84 -7.68
CA ALA A 11 -4.32 -6.36 -6.64
C ALA A 11 -4.91 -6.28 -5.21
N ARG A 12 -6.11 -5.73 -5.02
CA ARG A 12 -6.68 -5.35 -3.71
C ARG A 12 -6.75 -6.48 -2.67
N ASN A 13 -6.83 -7.73 -3.13
CA ASN A 13 -6.93 -8.90 -2.26
C ASN A 13 -5.57 -9.60 -2.05
N THR A 14 -4.52 -9.17 -2.71
CA THR A 14 -3.19 -9.78 -2.61
C THR A 14 -2.45 -9.52 -1.30
N PRO A 15 -2.77 -8.49 -0.47
CA PRO A 15 -2.14 -8.33 0.83
C PRO A 15 -2.43 -9.44 1.84
N GLU A 16 -3.55 -10.16 1.69
CA GLU A 16 -3.95 -11.22 2.63
C GLU A 16 -2.87 -12.29 2.78
N ASP A 17 -2.63 -12.73 4.00
CA ASP A 17 -1.60 -13.71 4.39
C ASP A 17 -0.14 -13.27 4.14
N LYS A 18 0.10 -12.04 3.71
CA LYS A 18 1.46 -11.54 3.53
C LYS A 18 2.12 -11.12 4.85
N PRO A 19 3.45 -11.25 4.95
CA PRO A 19 4.16 -10.90 6.17
C PRO A 19 4.17 -9.40 6.45
N THR A 20 4.31 -9.05 7.73
CA THR A 20 4.67 -7.72 8.16
C THR A 20 6.05 -7.72 8.82
N ASN A 21 6.85 -6.71 8.51
CA ASN A 21 8.23 -6.61 8.98
C ASN A 21 8.50 -5.25 9.66
N LEU A 22 9.72 -5.08 10.16
CA LEU A 22 10.21 -3.81 10.70
C LEU A 22 11.12 -3.11 9.70
N GLU A 23 10.81 -1.84 9.39
CA GLU A 23 11.61 -0.95 8.54
C GLU A 23 12.00 -1.58 7.18
N HIS A 24 11.09 -2.38 6.60
CA HIS A 24 11.31 -3.13 5.34
C HIS A 24 12.46 -4.17 5.40
N ASP A 25 12.82 -4.60 6.59
CA ASP A 25 13.77 -5.71 6.78
C ASP A 25 13.03 -7.05 6.64
N GLU A 26 13.19 -7.69 5.49
CA GLU A 26 12.56 -8.98 5.18
C GLU A 26 13.01 -10.12 6.11
N SER A 27 14.12 -9.96 6.81
CA SER A 27 14.60 -10.93 7.81
C SER A 27 13.92 -10.77 9.18
N THR A 28 13.25 -9.64 9.42
CA THR A 28 12.61 -9.30 10.70
C THR A 28 11.09 -9.31 10.56
N ILE A 29 10.52 -10.51 10.40
CA ILE A 29 9.07 -10.70 10.33
C ILE A 29 8.48 -10.65 11.75
N VAL A 30 7.48 -9.78 11.93
CA VAL A 30 6.85 -9.53 13.25
C VAL A 30 5.36 -9.84 13.27
N GLY A 31 4.79 -10.19 12.14
CA GLY A 31 3.36 -10.50 12.05
C GLY A 31 2.95 -10.85 10.62
N HIS A 32 1.65 -10.86 10.38
CA HIS A 32 1.10 -11.03 9.04
C HIS A 32 -0.25 -10.31 8.89
N ILE A 33 -0.63 -10.09 7.65
CA ILE A 33 -1.91 -9.48 7.27
C ILE A 33 -2.97 -10.57 7.24
N THR A 34 -4.07 -10.36 7.97
CA THR A 34 -5.17 -11.34 8.09
C THR A 34 -6.33 -11.06 7.15
N SER A 35 -6.48 -9.81 6.71
CA SER A 35 -7.64 -9.40 5.93
C SER A 35 -7.38 -8.06 5.24
N ASN A 36 -8.16 -7.78 4.19
CA ASN A 36 -8.09 -6.51 3.48
C ASN A 36 -9.46 -6.11 2.92
N TRP A 37 -9.71 -4.80 2.89
CA TRP A 37 -10.93 -4.21 2.35
C TRP A 37 -10.59 -2.95 1.56
N PRO A 38 -11.13 -2.78 0.34
CA PRO A 38 -11.08 -1.50 -0.35
C PRO A 38 -12.05 -0.54 0.33
N ILE A 39 -11.57 0.65 0.66
CA ILE A 39 -12.37 1.69 1.32
C ILE A 39 -12.26 3.03 0.61
N MET A 40 -13.34 3.78 0.65
CA MET A 40 -13.35 5.19 0.25
C MET A 40 -12.59 6.04 1.28
N PRO A 41 -12.18 7.28 0.93
CA PRO A 41 -11.53 8.18 1.88
C PRO A 41 -12.34 8.46 3.17
N ASN A 42 -13.67 8.34 3.11
CA ASN A 42 -14.57 8.49 4.25
C ASN A 42 -14.68 7.19 5.12
N GLY A 43 -13.99 6.11 4.74
CA GLY A 43 -14.00 4.85 5.45
C GLY A 43 -15.06 3.83 5.00
N ASN A 44 -15.97 4.20 4.10
CA ASN A 44 -16.97 3.26 3.59
C ASN A 44 -16.31 2.19 2.72
N ILE A 45 -16.71 0.94 2.91
CA ILE A 45 -16.22 -0.19 2.10
C ILE A 45 -16.78 -0.05 0.67
N ILE A 46 -15.91 -0.25 -0.31
CA ILE A 46 -16.28 -0.30 -1.73
C ILE A 46 -16.76 -1.72 -2.05
N ASP A 47 -17.91 -1.84 -2.72
CA ASP A 47 -18.43 -3.14 -3.17
C ASP A 47 -17.44 -3.85 -4.10
N GLU A 48 -17.21 -5.13 -3.88
CA GLU A 48 -16.26 -5.93 -4.65
C GLU A 48 -16.60 -6.04 -6.14
N ASN A 49 -17.87 -5.87 -6.49
CA ASN A 49 -18.36 -5.91 -7.86
C ASN A 49 -18.37 -4.54 -8.56
N THR A 50 -17.84 -3.51 -7.91
CA THR A 50 -17.77 -2.18 -8.51
C THR A 50 -16.92 -2.21 -9.77
N PRO A 51 -17.45 -1.76 -10.93
CA PRO A 51 -16.66 -1.60 -12.14
C PRO A 51 -15.52 -0.59 -11.93
N VAL A 52 -14.39 -0.80 -12.61
CA VAL A 52 -13.21 0.09 -12.47
C VAL A 52 -13.53 1.54 -12.82
N GLU A 53 -14.36 1.77 -13.82
CA GLU A 53 -14.82 3.09 -14.25
C GLU A 53 -15.63 3.84 -13.17
N ASP A 54 -16.29 3.11 -12.28
CA ASP A 54 -17.11 3.67 -11.20
C ASP A 54 -16.34 3.85 -9.88
N LEU A 55 -15.08 3.43 -9.84
CA LEU A 55 -14.22 3.63 -8.68
C LEU A 55 -13.92 5.12 -8.48
N PRO A 56 -13.86 5.57 -7.20
CA PRO A 56 -13.40 6.93 -6.92
C PRO A 56 -11.95 7.12 -7.40
N GLU A 57 -11.59 8.35 -7.72
CA GLU A 57 -10.21 8.69 -8.14
C GLU A 57 -9.18 8.32 -7.08
N LYS A 58 -9.57 8.38 -5.81
CA LYS A 58 -8.75 7.99 -4.67
C LYS A 58 -9.52 7.01 -3.79
N PHE A 59 -8.92 5.87 -3.52
CA PHE A 59 -9.40 4.91 -2.53
C PHE A 59 -8.20 4.29 -1.79
N HIS A 60 -8.47 3.61 -0.71
CA HIS A 60 -7.46 2.99 0.12
C HIS A 60 -7.75 1.49 0.27
N ILE A 61 -6.74 0.73 0.67
CA ILE A 61 -6.90 -0.64 1.12
C ILE A 61 -6.65 -0.66 2.63
N LEU A 62 -7.71 -0.93 3.38
CA LEU A 62 -7.61 -1.19 4.80
C LEU A 62 -7.16 -2.63 5.00
N THR A 63 -6.16 -2.85 5.85
CA THR A 63 -5.71 -4.20 6.21
C THR A 63 -5.83 -4.42 7.71
N GLY A 64 -6.32 -5.59 8.09
CA GLY A 64 -6.15 -6.13 9.43
C GLY A 64 -4.84 -6.90 9.51
N SER A 65 -4.13 -6.78 10.63
CA SER A 65 -2.86 -7.48 10.84
C SER A 65 -2.73 -7.95 12.27
N VAL A 66 -2.03 -9.04 12.48
CA VAL A 66 -1.62 -9.51 13.80
C VAL A 66 -0.13 -9.28 13.99
N ILE A 67 0.26 -8.94 15.20
CA ILE A 67 1.66 -8.83 15.62
C ILE A 67 1.96 -9.99 16.56
N TYR A 68 3.03 -10.71 16.30
CA TYR A 68 3.44 -11.85 17.11
C TYR A 68 4.06 -11.37 18.42
N THR A 69 3.61 -11.94 19.54
CA THR A 69 4.13 -11.65 20.89
C THR A 69 4.82 -12.85 21.52
N GLY A 70 4.67 -14.03 20.92
CA GLY A 70 5.16 -15.32 21.44
C GLY A 70 6.60 -15.66 21.05
N PHE A 71 7.45 -14.70 20.71
CA PHE A 71 8.84 -14.97 20.39
C PHE A 71 9.62 -15.53 21.57
N THR A 72 10.40 -16.57 21.31
CA THR A 72 11.36 -17.12 22.28
C THR A 72 12.67 -16.35 22.28
N ASP A 73 13.03 -15.71 21.16
CA ASP A 73 14.19 -14.83 21.06
C ASP A 73 13.93 -13.55 21.85
N PRO A 74 14.79 -13.22 22.85
CA PRO A 74 14.59 -12.06 23.72
C PRO A 74 14.66 -10.71 22.97
N ASP A 75 15.48 -10.62 21.93
CA ASP A 75 15.64 -9.38 21.14
C ASP A 75 14.37 -9.12 20.33
N LEU A 76 13.86 -10.11 19.59
CA LEU A 76 12.61 -10.01 18.84
C LEU A 76 11.41 -9.73 19.76
N LYS A 77 11.37 -10.39 20.92
CA LYS A 77 10.33 -10.14 21.92
C LYS A 77 10.33 -8.70 22.42
N SER A 78 11.50 -8.15 22.69
CA SER A 78 11.67 -6.74 23.11
C SER A 78 11.28 -5.78 21.98
N ARG A 79 11.73 -6.04 20.74
CA ARG A 79 11.44 -5.19 19.58
C ARG A 79 9.96 -5.17 19.25
N THR A 80 9.25 -6.28 19.35
CA THR A 80 7.80 -6.33 19.13
C THR A 80 7.01 -5.64 20.24
N ALA A 81 7.45 -5.75 21.49
CA ALA A 81 6.85 -4.99 22.60
C ALA A 81 7.01 -3.47 22.39
N GLN A 82 8.19 -3.03 21.95
CA GLN A 82 8.44 -1.64 21.60
C GLN A 82 7.56 -1.21 20.41
N LEU A 83 7.46 -2.01 19.38
CA LEU A 83 6.59 -1.74 18.20
C LEU A 83 5.13 -1.51 18.62
N ILE A 84 4.59 -2.37 19.49
CA ILE A 84 3.22 -2.22 20.00
C ILE A 84 3.04 -0.89 20.74
N ASN A 85 4.00 -0.53 21.59
CA ASN A 85 3.97 0.75 22.29
C ASN A 85 4.04 1.96 21.34
N GLU A 86 4.88 1.89 20.30
CA GLU A 86 5.00 2.93 19.28
C GLU A 86 3.71 3.08 18.47
N ILE A 87 3.05 1.98 18.14
CA ILE A 87 1.74 1.98 17.46
C ILE A 87 0.68 2.64 18.36
N GLN A 88 0.60 2.24 19.62
CA GLN A 88 -0.38 2.78 20.57
C GLN A 88 -0.18 4.27 20.84
N SER A 89 1.05 4.75 20.82
CA SER A 89 1.38 6.17 20.98
C SER A 89 1.34 6.99 19.69
N GLY A 90 0.98 6.38 18.55
CA GLY A 90 0.87 7.08 17.26
C GLY A 90 2.20 7.43 16.60
N ASN A 91 3.30 6.80 17.01
CA ASN A 91 4.65 7.07 16.54
C ASN A 91 5.16 6.04 15.51
N LYS A 92 4.28 5.19 15.01
CA LYS A 92 4.61 4.19 14.00
C LYS A 92 3.59 4.21 12.86
N TYR A 93 4.06 3.93 11.68
CA TYR A 93 3.28 3.98 10.45
C TYR A 93 3.46 2.68 9.67
N VAL A 94 2.64 2.49 8.64
CA VAL A 94 2.80 1.39 7.69
C VAL A 94 3.28 1.92 6.34
N SER A 95 4.11 1.13 5.69
CA SER A 95 4.51 1.34 4.31
C SER A 95 4.31 0.03 3.57
N MET A 96 3.65 0.08 2.41
CA MET A 96 3.38 -1.12 1.64
C MET A 96 4.60 -1.58 0.87
N GLU A 97 4.63 -2.87 0.60
CA GLU A 97 5.59 -3.54 -0.26
C GLU A 97 4.85 -4.19 -1.42
N CYS A 98 5.41 -4.13 -2.61
CA CYS A 98 4.82 -4.79 -3.76
C CYS A 98 5.88 -5.33 -4.73
N PHE A 99 5.52 -6.40 -5.41
CA PHE A 99 6.16 -6.84 -6.64
C PHE A 99 5.39 -6.30 -7.84
N PHE A 100 6.09 -6.13 -8.95
CA PHE A 100 5.49 -5.72 -10.23
C PHE A 100 6.32 -6.31 -11.38
N SER A 101 5.67 -6.63 -12.49
CA SER A 101 6.36 -7.26 -13.63
C SER A 101 6.87 -6.26 -14.66
N GLY A 102 6.40 -5.03 -14.62
CA GLY A 102 6.82 -3.98 -15.53
C GLY A 102 6.28 -2.63 -15.10
N PHE A 103 6.60 -1.60 -15.86
CA PHE A 103 6.09 -0.25 -15.63
C PHE A 103 6.00 0.52 -16.93
N ASP A 104 5.10 1.50 -16.93
CA ASP A 104 5.04 2.58 -17.92
C ASP A 104 5.51 3.89 -17.28
N TYR A 105 5.62 4.96 -18.07
CA TYR A 105 6.01 6.28 -17.56
C TYR A 105 4.77 7.12 -17.30
N GLY A 106 4.67 7.64 -16.08
CA GLY A 106 3.71 8.69 -15.73
C GLY A 106 4.40 10.04 -15.81
N LEU A 107 3.83 10.97 -16.57
CA LEU A 107 4.36 12.30 -16.78
C LEU A 107 3.37 13.35 -16.30
N ILE A 108 3.88 14.32 -15.51
CA ILE A 108 3.12 15.50 -15.11
C ILE A 108 3.80 16.72 -15.70
N ASP A 109 3.07 17.46 -16.55
CA ASP A 109 3.52 18.74 -17.06
C ASP A 109 3.65 19.75 -15.92
N LYS A 110 4.84 20.32 -15.72
CA LYS A 110 5.10 21.28 -14.63
C LYS A 110 4.35 22.59 -14.79
N THR A 111 3.96 22.95 -16.01
CA THR A 111 3.25 24.20 -16.32
C THR A 111 1.74 24.03 -16.20
N THR A 112 1.17 22.96 -16.79
CA THR A 112 -0.27 22.75 -16.89
C THR A 112 -0.81 21.80 -15.82
N ALA A 113 0.06 21.07 -15.10
CA ALA A 113 -0.27 19.99 -14.18
C ALA A 113 -1.01 18.81 -14.84
N GLN A 114 -1.07 18.73 -16.16
CA GLN A 114 -1.67 17.63 -16.88
C GLN A 114 -0.86 16.35 -16.69
N TYR A 115 -1.56 15.26 -16.41
CA TYR A 115 -1.02 13.92 -16.26
C TYR A 115 -1.27 13.09 -17.52
N LYS A 116 -0.26 12.34 -17.96
CA LYS A 116 -0.37 11.37 -19.03
C LYS A 116 0.50 10.16 -18.76
N ILE A 117 0.12 9.04 -19.32
CA ILE A 117 0.89 7.79 -19.29
C ILE A 117 1.47 7.56 -20.67
N LEU A 118 2.77 7.26 -20.73
CA LEU A 118 3.45 6.79 -21.93
C LEU A 118 3.84 5.32 -21.77
N PRO A 119 3.47 4.45 -22.69
CA PRO A 119 3.93 3.07 -22.71
C PRO A 119 5.47 3.00 -22.79
N ARG A 120 6.05 2.06 -22.05
CA ARG A 120 7.48 1.78 -22.15
C ARG A 120 7.76 0.87 -23.33
N ASN A 121 8.48 1.40 -24.32
CA ASN A 121 8.89 0.70 -25.53
C ASN A 121 10.27 1.22 -25.99
N SER A 122 10.73 0.77 -27.16
CA SER A 122 12.04 1.19 -27.70
C SER A 122 12.19 2.69 -27.90
N GLU A 123 11.09 3.40 -28.19
CA GLU A 123 11.10 4.84 -28.45
C GLU A 123 11.13 5.67 -27.16
N THR A 124 10.52 5.15 -26.09
CA THR A 124 10.38 5.85 -24.80
C THR A 124 11.38 5.39 -23.74
N ALA A 125 12.10 4.29 -23.96
CA ALA A 125 12.99 3.66 -22.98
C ALA A 125 14.10 4.59 -22.47
N PHE A 126 14.50 5.62 -23.23
CA PHE A 126 15.47 6.62 -22.82
C PHE A 126 15.03 7.41 -21.56
N LEU A 127 13.72 7.45 -21.27
CA LEU A 127 13.19 8.10 -20.07
C LEU A 127 13.59 7.39 -18.78
N THR A 128 13.93 6.10 -18.84
CA THR A 128 14.31 5.29 -17.67
C THR A 128 15.44 5.92 -16.87
N LYS A 129 16.46 6.48 -17.54
CA LYS A 129 17.61 7.11 -16.86
C LYS A 129 17.24 8.37 -16.06
N HIS A 130 16.07 8.96 -16.31
CA HIS A 130 15.58 10.14 -15.60
C HIS A 130 14.75 9.78 -14.36
N LEU A 131 14.36 8.51 -14.19
CA LEU A 131 13.61 8.05 -13.03
C LEU A 131 14.49 8.00 -11.77
N ARG A 132 13.95 8.44 -10.63
CA ARG A 132 14.66 8.39 -9.34
C ARG A 132 15.09 6.99 -8.94
N ALA A 133 14.28 6.00 -9.25
CA ALA A 133 14.59 4.59 -8.97
C ALA A 133 15.87 4.10 -9.67
N TYR A 134 16.31 4.77 -10.73
CA TYR A 134 17.50 4.44 -11.51
C TYR A 134 18.56 5.55 -11.49
N GLY A 135 18.53 6.37 -10.44
CA GLY A 135 19.54 7.41 -10.21
C GLY A 135 19.28 8.76 -10.91
N GLY A 136 18.15 8.91 -11.59
CA GLY A 136 17.73 10.17 -12.20
C GLY A 136 17.11 11.15 -11.20
N LEU A 137 16.82 12.36 -11.68
CA LEU A 137 16.24 13.43 -10.86
C LEU A 137 14.70 13.30 -10.72
N GLY A 138 14.06 12.38 -11.44
CA GLY A 138 12.61 12.25 -11.48
C GLY A 138 11.93 13.28 -12.38
N GLU A 139 12.68 13.83 -13.33
CA GLU A 139 12.19 14.82 -14.27
C GLU A 139 12.97 14.80 -15.59
N HIS A 140 12.30 15.21 -16.64
CA HIS A 140 12.88 15.38 -17.98
C HIS A 140 12.17 16.55 -18.67
N GLN A 141 12.94 17.54 -19.13
CA GLN A 141 12.39 18.78 -19.71
C GLN A 141 11.36 19.43 -18.77
N ASN A 142 10.16 19.72 -19.25
CA ASN A 142 9.08 20.30 -18.43
C ASN A 142 8.19 19.28 -17.72
N TYR A 143 8.64 18.02 -17.60
CA TYR A 143 7.84 16.94 -16.99
C TYR A 143 8.49 16.39 -15.72
N LYS A 144 7.67 16.17 -14.68
CA LYS A 144 8.00 15.22 -13.63
C LYS A 144 7.67 13.83 -14.14
N ILE A 145 8.55 12.87 -13.86
CA ILE A 145 8.43 11.49 -14.35
C ILE A 145 8.43 10.52 -13.18
N GLY A 146 7.50 9.56 -13.21
CA GLY A 146 7.44 8.42 -12.29
C GLY A 146 7.17 7.11 -13.02
N ARG A 147 7.35 5.99 -12.32
CA ARG A 147 6.95 4.68 -12.82
C ARG A 147 5.49 4.44 -12.50
N VAL A 148 4.68 4.12 -13.50
CA VAL A 148 3.34 3.54 -13.34
C VAL A 148 3.51 2.04 -13.29
N LEU A 149 3.39 1.45 -12.11
CA LEU A 149 3.65 0.02 -11.90
C LEU A 149 2.54 -0.83 -12.55
N ARG A 150 2.95 -1.95 -13.19
CA ARG A 150 2.04 -2.89 -13.86
C ARG A 150 2.13 -4.29 -13.26
N ASN A 151 0.99 -4.98 -13.25
CA ASN A 151 0.84 -6.32 -12.68
C ASN A 151 1.38 -6.38 -11.24
N ILE A 152 0.82 -5.54 -10.38
CA ILE A 152 1.23 -5.46 -8.98
C ILE A 152 0.68 -6.65 -8.19
N THR A 153 1.51 -7.10 -7.24
CA THR A 153 1.13 -7.97 -6.14
C THR A 153 1.65 -7.36 -4.86
N PHE A 154 0.78 -7.01 -3.94
CA PHE A 154 1.24 -6.55 -2.63
C PHE A 154 1.88 -7.72 -1.88
N SER A 155 3.13 -7.54 -1.46
CA SER A 155 3.98 -8.60 -0.90
C SER A 155 4.11 -8.53 0.61
N GLY A 156 3.60 -7.48 1.22
CA GLY A 156 3.65 -7.27 2.66
C GLY A 156 3.53 -5.82 3.06
N LYS A 157 3.79 -5.56 4.33
CA LYS A 157 3.89 -4.22 4.88
C LYS A 157 5.05 -4.12 5.86
N GLY A 158 5.74 -2.99 5.82
CA GLY A 158 6.72 -2.60 6.82
C GLY A 158 6.10 -1.67 7.86
N PHE A 159 6.35 -1.92 9.14
CA PHE A 159 6.14 -0.91 10.18
C PHE A 159 7.34 0.02 10.19
N VAL A 160 7.11 1.29 9.89
CA VAL A 160 8.16 2.27 9.64
C VAL A 160 7.99 3.53 10.49
N SER A 161 9.10 4.20 10.74
CA SER A 161 9.08 5.49 11.46
C SER A 161 8.69 6.65 10.53
N LYS A 162 8.94 6.50 9.22
CA LYS A 162 8.60 7.49 8.20
C LYS A 162 8.04 6.79 6.95
N PRO A 163 6.73 6.89 6.70
CA PRO A 163 6.13 6.24 5.55
C PRO A 163 6.45 6.99 4.25
N ALA A 164 6.57 6.24 3.15
CA ALA A 164 6.71 6.81 1.82
C ALA A 164 5.44 7.56 1.37
N ASN A 165 4.28 7.05 1.75
CA ASN A 165 2.99 7.71 1.55
C ASN A 165 2.54 8.36 2.87
N PRO A 166 2.42 9.69 2.94
CA PRO A 166 2.01 10.39 4.18
C PRO A 166 0.58 10.08 4.62
N ASP A 167 -0.26 9.55 3.72
CA ASP A 167 -1.64 9.13 4.03
C ASP A 167 -1.69 7.72 4.67
N SER A 168 -0.56 7.02 4.76
CA SER A 168 -0.48 5.71 5.40
C SER A 168 -0.54 5.85 6.91
N VAL A 169 -1.57 5.31 7.54
CA VAL A 169 -1.82 5.41 8.97
C VAL A 169 -2.16 4.05 9.57
N ILE A 170 -1.92 3.90 10.88
CA ILE A 170 -2.38 2.75 11.65
C ILE A 170 -3.54 3.19 12.52
N PHE A 171 -4.66 2.48 12.41
CA PHE A 171 -5.82 2.69 13.27
C PHE A 171 -5.73 1.78 14.50
N THR A 172 -6.00 2.33 15.67
CA THR A 172 -6.23 1.59 16.91
C THR A 172 -7.74 1.49 17.16
N LYS A 173 -8.14 0.63 18.09
CA LYS A 173 -9.57 0.49 18.47
C LYS A 173 -10.22 1.82 18.83
N ASP A 174 -9.46 2.74 19.39
CA ASP A 174 -9.94 4.04 19.85
C ASP A 174 -10.09 5.06 18.71
N ASN A 175 -9.42 4.82 17.58
CA ASN A 175 -9.38 5.72 16.43
C ASN A 175 -10.29 5.27 15.28
N ILE A 176 -10.82 4.05 15.33
CA ILE A 176 -11.70 3.52 14.28
C ILE A 176 -13.13 3.90 14.59
N ASN A 177 -13.67 4.82 13.81
CA ASN A 177 -15.08 5.15 13.78
C ASN A 177 -15.77 4.48 12.57
N PHE A 178 -15.48 3.18 12.34
CA PHE A 178 -16.19 2.41 11.32
C PHE A 178 -17.53 1.95 11.86
N ASP A 179 -18.56 2.04 11.04
CA ASP A 179 -19.85 1.41 11.32
C ASP A 179 -19.61 -0.11 11.41
N LYS A 180 -19.60 -0.63 12.64
CA LYS A 180 -19.32 -2.02 12.95
C LYS A 180 -20.20 -3.03 12.18
N GLN A 181 -21.37 -2.59 11.71
CA GLN A 181 -22.32 -3.42 10.97
C GLN A 181 -21.79 -3.87 9.61
N HIS A 182 -20.95 -3.06 8.94
CA HIS A 182 -20.41 -3.39 7.61
C HIS A 182 -19.24 -4.39 7.65
N ILE A 183 -18.46 -4.41 8.73
CA ILE A 183 -17.32 -5.33 8.89
C ILE A 183 -17.83 -6.73 9.27
N ILE A 184 -18.81 -6.82 10.16
CA ILE A 184 -19.39 -8.10 10.64
C ILE A 184 -20.11 -8.83 9.51
N SER A 185 -20.77 -8.14 8.56
CA SER A 185 -21.49 -8.78 7.46
C SER A 185 -20.61 -9.52 6.46
N LYS A 186 -19.32 -9.19 6.38
CA LYS A 186 -18.36 -9.87 5.49
C LYS A 186 -17.87 -11.19 6.11
N ASP A 187 -17.61 -11.19 7.41
CA ASP A 187 -17.19 -12.39 8.14
C ASP A 187 -18.31 -13.45 8.19
N GLU A 188 -19.57 -13.03 8.33
CA GLU A 188 -20.72 -13.96 8.28
C GLU A 188 -20.93 -14.59 6.91
N LYS A 189 -20.65 -13.88 5.81
CA LYS A 189 -20.76 -14.44 4.45
C LYS A 189 -19.65 -15.44 4.12
N ASN A 190 -18.48 -15.32 4.73
CA ASN A 190 -17.37 -16.26 4.54
C ASN A 190 -17.50 -17.53 5.40
N LEU A 191 -18.35 -17.51 6.43
CA LEU A 191 -18.63 -18.68 7.28
C LEU A 191 -19.78 -19.56 6.74
N THR A 192 -20.53 -19.09 5.73
CA THR A 192 -21.68 -19.81 5.14
C THR A 192 -21.44 -20.29 3.71
N SER A 193 -20.26 -20.13 3.18
CA SER A 193 -19.79 -20.68 1.89
C SER A 193 -18.61 -21.67 2.13
#